data_694c1f9698a7e868808e992901a2481a
#
_entry.id   694c1f9698a7e868808e992901a2481a
#
_cell.length_a   1.000
_cell.length_b   1.000
_cell.length_c   1.000
_cell.angle_alpha   90.00
_cell.angle_beta   90.00
_cell.angle_gamma   90.00
#
_symmetry.space_group_name_H-M   'P 1'
#
loop_
_entity.id
_entity.type
_entity.pdbx_description
1 polymer ?
#
loop_
_entity_poly.entity_id
_entity_poly.type
_entity_poly.pdbx_seq_one_letter_code
_entity_poly.pdbx_strand_id
1 'polypeptide(L)'
;METEIRDSTVDALYQRLKQEAEEGGYHLNPEVDFTKELVRSLLINEKRYGYWACPCRLASGVKEDDLDIICPCDYRDADVNEYGSCYCALYVSTDILEGKKKASSIPERRPPEQERKKLKEEASKLKTRETAQPVALPVWRCKVCGYLCARGEPPEICPVCKAKKDRFEKFISVGATFSTPLPVWRCKVCGYLCARNEPPEICPICKVKKDRFERFL
;
A
#
# COMPACT_ATOMS: atom_id res chain seq x y z
N MET A 1 18.54 0.14 28.50
CA MET A 1 17.61 1.24 28.87
C MET A 1 16.35 1.02 28.07
N GLU A 2 15.32 0.43 28.68
CA GLU A 2 13.97 0.37 28.09
C GLU A 2 13.46 1.80 27.96
N THR A 3 13.25 2.22 26.75
CA THR A 3 12.69 3.54 26.45
C THR A 3 11.20 3.47 26.73
N GLU A 4 10.81 3.87 27.92
CA GLU A 4 9.43 3.94 28.37
C GLU A 4 8.59 4.78 27.37
N ILE A 5 7.55 4.17 26.82
CA ILE A 5 6.58 4.85 25.94
C ILE A 5 5.50 5.44 26.83
N ARG A 6 5.32 6.77 26.80
CA ARG A 6 4.31 7.47 27.60
C ARG A 6 2.90 7.06 27.15
N ASP A 7 2.01 6.85 28.11
CA ASP A 7 0.59 6.50 27.86
C ASP A 7 -0.11 7.52 26.96
N SER A 8 0.16 8.80 27.16
CA SER A 8 -0.39 9.86 26.30
C SER A 8 -0.03 9.70 24.81
N THR A 9 1.16 9.16 24.51
CA THR A 9 1.58 8.89 23.13
C THR A 9 0.84 7.68 22.58
N VAL A 10 0.63 6.65 23.41
CA VAL A 10 -0.17 5.47 23.04
C VAL A 10 -1.61 5.86 22.74
N ASP A 11 -2.22 6.68 23.62
CA ASP A 11 -3.59 7.17 23.46
C ASP A 11 -3.77 7.98 22.17
N ALA A 12 -2.84 8.90 21.91
CA ALA A 12 -2.87 9.69 20.67
C ALA A 12 -2.80 8.81 19.41
N LEU A 13 -1.89 7.82 19.40
CA LEU A 13 -1.78 6.90 18.27
C LEU A 13 -3.02 5.99 18.16
N TYR A 14 -3.54 5.49 19.29
CA TYR A 14 -4.75 4.68 19.32
C TYR A 14 -5.94 5.42 18.68
N GLN A 15 -6.18 6.67 19.05
CA GLN A 15 -7.28 7.47 18.48
C GLN A 15 -7.09 7.69 16.98
N ARG A 16 -5.87 7.99 16.55
CA ARG A 16 -5.57 8.14 15.12
C ARG A 16 -5.81 6.85 14.34
N LEU A 17 -5.30 5.71 14.81
CA LEU A 17 -5.50 4.42 14.16
C LEU A 17 -6.97 4.00 14.14
N LYS A 18 -7.73 4.32 15.20
CA LYS A 18 -9.17 4.07 15.26
C LYS A 18 -9.90 4.85 14.15
N GLN A 19 -9.63 6.13 14.03
CA GLN A 19 -10.22 6.96 12.99
C GLN A 19 -9.82 6.46 11.59
N GLU A 20 -8.53 6.21 11.34
CA GLU A 20 -8.04 5.71 10.05
C GLU A 20 -8.64 4.35 9.68
N ALA A 21 -8.84 3.46 10.67
CA ALA A 21 -9.47 2.17 10.47
C ALA A 21 -10.93 2.34 10.03
N GLU A 22 -11.72 3.14 10.76
CA GLU A 22 -13.13 3.40 10.46
C GLU A 22 -13.32 4.07 9.08
N GLU A 23 -12.48 5.04 8.74
CA GLU A 23 -12.47 5.66 7.42
C GLU A 23 -12.15 4.64 6.30
N GLY A 24 -11.36 3.63 6.60
CA GLY A 24 -10.99 2.54 5.69
C GLY A 24 -11.97 1.36 5.66
N GLY A 25 -13.04 1.40 6.45
CA GLY A 25 -14.02 0.30 6.55
C GLY A 25 -13.56 -0.86 7.44
N TYR A 26 -12.59 -0.63 8.32
CA TYR A 26 -12.08 -1.56 9.33
C TYR A 26 -12.40 -1.05 10.73
N HIS A 27 -12.28 -1.93 11.73
CA HIS A 27 -12.43 -1.56 13.14
C HIS A 27 -11.20 -2.00 13.92
N LEU A 28 -10.87 -1.28 14.98
CA LEU A 28 -9.92 -1.77 15.95
C LEU A 28 -10.62 -2.76 16.91
N ASN A 29 -9.84 -3.65 17.49
CA ASN A 29 -10.34 -4.59 18.47
C ASN A 29 -11.04 -3.85 19.62
N PRO A 30 -12.27 -4.25 20.02
CA PRO A 30 -13.04 -3.59 21.06
C PRO A 30 -12.42 -3.69 22.46
N GLU A 31 -11.51 -4.63 22.70
CA GLU A 31 -10.75 -4.71 23.96
C GLU A 31 -9.69 -3.62 24.01
N VAL A 32 -10.05 -2.47 24.60
CA VAL A 32 -9.25 -1.23 24.55
C VAL A 32 -7.86 -1.43 25.13
N ASP A 33 -7.73 -2.10 26.28
CA ASP A 33 -6.44 -2.28 26.95
C ASP A 33 -5.51 -3.16 26.11
N PHE A 34 -6.02 -4.27 25.60
CA PHE A 34 -5.29 -5.14 24.67
C PHE A 34 -4.85 -4.36 23.40
N THR A 35 -5.75 -3.58 22.84
CA THR A 35 -5.47 -2.78 21.63
C THR A 35 -4.39 -1.73 21.89
N LYS A 36 -4.44 -1.05 23.03
CA LYS A 36 -3.41 -0.09 23.45
C LYS A 36 -2.04 -0.73 23.65
N GLU A 37 -1.97 -1.98 24.16
CA GLU A 37 -0.70 -2.71 24.26
C GLU A 37 -0.12 -3.06 22.88
N LEU A 38 -0.95 -3.39 21.89
CA LEU A 38 -0.50 -3.56 20.51
C LEU A 38 0.01 -2.23 19.92
N VAL A 39 -0.70 -1.13 20.17
CA VAL A 39 -0.27 0.22 19.75
C VAL A 39 1.05 0.62 20.41
N ARG A 40 1.22 0.32 21.70
CA ARG A 40 2.49 0.51 22.42
C ARG A 40 3.61 -0.28 21.75
N SER A 41 3.35 -1.53 21.38
CA SER A 41 4.31 -2.39 20.70
C SER A 41 4.70 -1.87 19.32
N LEU A 42 3.77 -1.24 18.58
CA LEU A 42 4.10 -0.54 17.32
C LEU A 42 5.06 0.63 17.56
N LEU A 43 4.83 1.44 18.60
CA LEU A 43 5.73 2.55 18.97
C LEU A 43 7.12 2.06 19.43
N ILE A 44 7.18 0.93 20.12
CA ILE A 44 8.44 0.28 20.49
C ILE A 44 9.18 -0.17 19.23
N ASN A 45 8.48 -0.79 18.29
CA ASN A 45 9.07 -1.22 17.02
C ASN A 45 9.51 -0.03 16.16
N GLU A 46 8.75 1.07 16.15
CA GLU A 46 9.18 2.31 15.50
C GLU A 46 10.49 2.84 16.08
N LYS A 47 10.63 2.87 17.40
CA LYS A 47 11.88 3.28 18.05
C LYS A 47 13.05 2.33 17.76
N ARG A 48 12.77 1.02 17.67
CA ARG A 48 13.78 -0.02 17.47
C ARG A 48 14.24 -0.10 16.01
N TYR A 49 13.32 -0.02 15.07
CA TYR A 49 13.55 -0.31 13.66
C TYR A 49 13.35 0.90 12.73
N GLY A 50 12.72 1.99 13.21
CA GLY A 50 12.35 3.16 12.41
C GLY A 50 11.05 2.99 11.61
N TYR A 51 10.27 1.93 11.87
CA TYR A 51 8.97 1.67 11.23
C TYR A 51 8.08 0.81 12.15
N TRP A 52 6.77 0.85 11.90
CA TRP A 52 5.77 0.10 12.67
C TRP A 52 5.70 -1.37 12.22
N ALA A 53 6.72 -2.15 12.54
CA ALA A 53 6.66 -3.59 12.31
C ALA A 53 5.51 -4.21 13.13
N CYS A 54 4.79 -5.17 12.52
CA CYS A 54 3.71 -5.89 13.18
C CYS A 54 4.21 -6.51 14.50
N PRO A 55 3.54 -6.29 15.65
CA PRO A 55 4.02 -6.78 16.95
C PRO A 55 4.07 -8.30 17.05
N CYS A 56 3.23 -8.98 16.29
CA CYS A 56 3.07 -10.45 16.34
C CYS A 56 3.88 -11.20 15.28
N ARG A 57 4.70 -10.46 14.48
CA ARG A 57 5.58 -11.06 13.46
C ARG A 57 7.04 -10.72 13.72
N LEU A 58 7.90 -11.67 13.44
CA LEU A 58 9.34 -11.47 13.63
C LEU A 58 9.89 -10.52 12.55
N ALA A 59 10.28 -9.32 12.97
CA ALA A 59 10.94 -8.34 12.12
C ALA A 59 12.42 -8.69 11.96
N SER A 60 12.96 -8.48 10.75
CA SER A 60 14.39 -8.63 10.47
C SER A 60 15.20 -7.44 10.97
N GLY A 61 14.57 -6.27 11.13
CA GLY A 61 15.20 -4.99 11.40
C GLY A 61 15.70 -4.25 10.16
N VAL A 62 15.53 -4.86 8.98
CA VAL A 62 15.82 -4.26 7.68
C VAL A 62 14.49 -3.91 7.02
N LYS A 63 14.23 -2.62 6.83
CA LYS A 63 12.93 -2.13 6.36
C LYS A 63 12.51 -2.75 5.03
N GLU A 64 13.46 -2.93 4.10
CA GLU A 64 13.24 -3.52 2.78
C GLU A 64 12.85 -4.99 2.84
N ASP A 65 13.21 -5.69 3.92
CA ASP A 65 12.88 -7.09 4.16
C ASP A 65 11.58 -7.27 4.92
N ASP A 66 11.10 -6.20 5.55
CA ASP A 66 9.93 -6.18 6.42
C ASP A 66 8.76 -5.35 5.87
N LEU A 67 8.83 -4.91 4.59
CA LEU A 67 7.77 -4.10 3.97
C LEU A 67 6.39 -4.75 4.07
N ASP A 68 6.35 -6.08 3.98
CA ASP A 68 5.15 -6.90 4.05
C ASP A 68 4.49 -6.93 5.44
N ILE A 69 5.25 -6.61 6.50
CA ILE A 69 4.78 -6.60 7.89
C ILE A 69 4.71 -5.23 8.54
N ILE A 70 4.93 -4.15 7.78
CA ILE A 70 4.68 -2.79 8.29
C ILE A 70 3.18 -2.62 8.48
N CYS A 71 2.77 -2.23 9.69
CA CYS A 71 1.36 -2.08 10.04
C CYS A 71 0.72 -0.86 9.35
N PRO A 72 -0.45 -1.02 8.71
CA PRO A 72 -1.18 -2.26 8.46
C PRO A 72 -0.48 -3.17 7.43
N CYS A 73 -0.23 -4.44 7.81
CA CYS A 73 0.55 -5.37 7.00
C CYS A 73 -0.22 -5.86 5.76
N ASP A 74 0.51 -6.40 4.77
CA ASP A 74 -0.06 -6.89 3.51
C ASP A 74 -1.04 -8.05 3.71
N TYR A 75 -0.94 -8.75 4.83
CA TYR A 75 -1.80 -9.91 5.17
C TYR A 75 -3.10 -9.54 5.87
N ARG A 76 -3.25 -8.27 6.34
CA ARG A 76 -4.42 -7.80 7.11
C ARG A 76 -5.74 -8.13 6.42
N ASP A 77 -5.87 -7.79 5.16
CA ASP A 77 -7.14 -7.89 4.44
C ASP A 77 -7.55 -9.35 4.25
N ALA A 78 -6.59 -10.20 3.88
CA ALA A 78 -6.84 -11.64 3.76
C ALA A 78 -7.22 -12.28 5.10
N ASP A 79 -6.53 -11.90 6.18
CA ASP A 79 -6.80 -12.42 7.53
C ASP A 79 -8.16 -11.93 8.05
N VAL A 80 -8.49 -10.65 7.91
CA VAL A 80 -9.79 -10.10 8.34
C VAL A 80 -10.95 -10.72 7.55
N ASN A 81 -10.80 -10.89 6.24
CA ASN A 81 -11.83 -11.48 5.39
C ASN A 81 -12.10 -12.95 5.74
N GLU A 82 -11.07 -13.73 6.04
CA GLU A 82 -11.20 -15.17 6.29
C GLU A 82 -11.52 -15.47 7.76
N TYR A 83 -10.80 -14.82 8.67
CA TYR A 83 -10.88 -15.12 10.11
C TYR A 83 -11.66 -14.09 10.92
N GLY A 84 -11.90 -12.91 10.37
CA GLY A 84 -12.56 -11.78 11.03
C GLY A 84 -11.61 -10.85 11.77
N SER A 85 -10.33 -11.20 11.90
CA SER A 85 -9.30 -10.34 12.50
C SER A 85 -7.97 -10.49 11.78
N CYS A 86 -7.11 -9.47 11.85
CA CYS A 86 -5.73 -9.61 11.41
C CYS A 86 -4.93 -10.48 12.39
N TYR A 87 -3.76 -10.95 11.99
CA TYR A 87 -2.93 -11.91 12.75
C TYR A 87 -2.66 -11.50 14.22
N CYS A 88 -2.45 -10.21 14.49
CA CYS A 88 -2.29 -9.71 15.86
C CYS A 88 -3.61 -9.24 16.50
N ALA A 89 -4.74 -9.42 15.83
CA ALA A 89 -6.07 -8.98 16.26
C ALA A 89 -6.19 -7.46 16.57
N LEU A 90 -5.32 -6.62 15.99
CA LEU A 90 -5.43 -5.16 16.07
C LEU A 90 -6.62 -4.67 15.24
N TYR A 91 -6.76 -5.19 14.00
CA TYR A 91 -7.87 -4.89 13.10
C TYR A 91 -8.85 -6.06 13.09
N VAL A 92 -10.13 -5.74 13.21
CA VAL A 92 -11.21 -6.72 13.26
C VAL A 92 -12.34 -6.37 12.29
N SER A 93 -13.14 -7.37 11.94
CA SER A 93 -14.37 -7.19 11.18
C SER A 93 -15.51 -6.66 12.06
N THR A 94 -16.55 -6.14 11.43
CA THR A 94 -17.79 -5.72 12.09
C THR A 94 -18.40 -6.86 12.94
N ASP A 95 -18.34 -8.11 12.48
CA ASP A 95 -18.89 -9.25 13.22
C ASP A 95 -18.18 -9.50 14.57
N ILE A 96 -16.86 -9.26 14.62
CA ILE A 96 -16.12 -9.36 15.89
C ILE A 96 -16.42 -8.12 16.75
N LEU A 97 -16.45 -6.93 16.17
CA LEU A 97 -16.79 -5.70 16.89
C LEU A 97 -18.16 -5.80 17.58
N GLU A 98 -19.14 -6.35 16.90
CA GLU A 98 -20.50 -6.54 17.41
C GLU A 98 -20.68 -7.80 18.27
N GLY A 99 -19.62 -8.58 18.49
CA GLY A 99 -19.66 -9.80 19.30
C GLY A 99 -20.35 -11.00 18.65
N LYS A 100 -20.67 -10.93 17.36
CA LYS A 100 -21.29 -12.02 16.58
C LYS A 100 -20.30 -13.15 16.30
N LYS A 101 -19.01 -12.84 16.20
CA LYS A 101 -17.92 -13.79 15.96
C LYS A 101 -16.83 -13.57 17.01
N LYS A 102 -16.20 -14.64 17.47
CA LYS A 102 -15.01 -14.55 18.33
C LYS A 102 -13.75 -14.63 17.48
N ALA A 103 -12.72 -13.90 17.89
CA ALA A 103 -11.39 -14.03 17.30
C ALA A 103 -10.88 -15.46 17.50
N SER A 104 -10.27 -16.03 16.47
CA SER A 104 -9.69 -17.37 16.47
C SER A 104 -8.21 -17.31 16.13
N SER A 105 -7.48 -18.40 16.40
CA SER A 105 -6.09 -18.52 15.98
C SER A 105 -6.00 -18.45 14.45
N ILE A 106 -5.08 -17.63 13.94
CA ILE A 106 -4.86 -17.40 12.52
C ILE A 106 -3.53 -18.06 12.15
N PRO A 107 -3.48 -18.91 11.11
CA PRO A 107 -2.22 -19.47 10.63
C PRO A 107 -1.32 -18.35 10.05
N GLU A 108 0.00 -18.48 10.25
CA GLU A 108 0.94 -17.53 9.70
C GLU A 108 0.96 -17.63 8.16
N ARG A 109 0.64 -16.51 7.49
CA ARG A 109 0.67 -16.39 6.03
C ARG A 109 2.01 -15.91 5.50
N ARG A 110 2.83 -15.33 6.38
CA ARG A 110 4.14 -14.83 5.97
C ARG A 110 5.03 -16.00 5.56
N PRO A 111 5.53 -16.04 4.33
CA PRO A 111 6.44 -17.10 3.92
C PRO A 111 7.71 -17.13 4.79
N PRO A 112 8.33 -18.29 5.00
CA PRO A 112 9.62 -18.40 5.68
C PRO A 112 10.68 -17.49 5.05
N GLU A 113 11.64 -17.04 5.84
CA GLU A 113 12.67 -16.10 5.39
C GLU A 113 13.42 -16.57 4.12
N GLN A 114 13.74 -17.86 4.05
CA GLN A 114 14.42 -18.44 2.88
C GLN A 114 13.58 -18.34 1.61
N GLU A 115 12.27 -18.52 1.71
CA GLU A 115 11.35 -18.40 0.59
C GLU A 115 11.18 -16.94 0.17
N ARG A 116 11.06 -16.02 1.13
CA ARG A 116 11.00 -14.57 0.86
C ARG A 116 12.26 -14.08 0.15
N LYS A 117 13.45 -14.57 0.55
CA LYS A 117 14.71 -14.23 -0.12
C LYS A 117 14.72 -14.74 -1.58
N LYS A 118 14.28 -15.97 -1.81
CA LYS A 118 14.16 -16.52 -3.18
C LYS A 118 13.19 -15.70 -4.04
N LEU A 119 12.01 -15.38 -3.51
CA LEU A 119 11.02 -14.56 -4.22
C LEU A 119 11.56 -13.18 -4.57
N LYS A 120 12.32 -12.54 -3.66
CA LYS A 120 12.99 -11.25 -3.92
C LYS A 120 14.07 -11.36 -4.99
N GLU A 121 14.88 -12.40 -4.95
CA GLU A 121 15.90 -12.65 -5.97
C GLU A 121 15.28 -12.92 -7.34
N GLU A 122 14.20 -13.70 -7.40
CA GLU A 122 13.46 -13.95 -8.63
C GLU A 122 12.80 -12.67 -9.16
N ALA A 123 12.15 -11.89 -8.29
CA ALA A 123 11.58 -10.60 -8.65
C ALA A 123 12.65 -9.60 -9.12
N SER A 124 13.84 -9.59 -8.51
CA SER A 124 14.97 -8.80 -8.97
C SER A 124 15.48 -9.22 -10.34
N LYS A 125 15.58 -10.54 -10.58
CA LYS A 125 15.96 -11.09 -11.90
C LYS A 125 14.91 -10.82 -12.98
N LEU A 126 13.61 -10.81 -12.62
CA LEU A 126 12.54 -10.39 -13.52
C LEU A 126 12.63 -8.88 -13.84
N LYS A 127 12.81 -8.03 -12.83
CA LYS A 127 12.98 -6.58 -13.03
C LYS A 127 14.15 -6.24 -13.95
N THR A 128 15.26 -6.94 -13.84
CA THR A 128 16.40 -6.78 -14.77
C THR A 128 16.11 -7.30 -16.19
N ARG A 129 15.18 -8.23 -16.35
CA ARG A 129 14.72 -8.69 -17.67
C ARG A 129 13.65 -7.77 -18.26
N GLU A 130 12.74 -7.24 -17.45
CA GLU A 130 11.67 -6.32 -17.89
C GLU A 130 12.21 -4.96 -18.34
N THR A 131 13.33 -4.47 -17.79
CA THR A 131 13.95 -3.21 -18.22
C THR A 131 14.57 -3.28 -19.64
N ALA A 132 14.62 -4.45 -20.27
CA ALA A 132 15.21 -4.64 -21.59
C ALA A 132 14.21 -4.98 -22.70
N GLN A 133 12.91 -5.11 -22.43
CA GLN A 133 11.93 -5.38 -23.48
C GLN A 133 11.37 -4.10 -24.09
N PRO A 134 11.40 -3.98 -25.43
CA PRO A 134 10.81 -2.83 -26.10
C PRO A 134 9.29 -2.81 -25.86
N VAL A 135 8.75 -1.61 -25.64
CA VAL A 135 7.31 -1.42 -25.42
C VAL A 135 6.53 -1.90 -26.64
N ALA A 136 5.69 -2.92 -26.46
CA ALA A 136 4.91 -3.54 -27.54
C ALA A 136 3.79 -2.65 -28.09
N LEU A 137 3.31 -1.69 -27.28
CA LEU A 137 2.26 -0.72 -27.64
C LEU A 137 2.67 0.69 -27.24
N PRO A 138 2.32 1.73 -28.03
CA PRO A 138 2.58 3.10 -27.61
C PRO A 138 1.79 3.45 -26.36
N VAL A 139 2.42 4.21 -25.47
CA VAL A 139 1.75 4.76 -24.28
C VAL A 139 1.32 6.19 -24.59
N TRP A 140 0.04 6.47 -24.36
CA TRP A 140 -0.58 7.77 -24.52
C TRP A 140 -0.80 8.45 -23.18
N ARG A 141 -0.56 9.75 -23.14
CA ARG A 141 -0.78 10.60 -21.97
C ARG A 141 -1.85 11.64 -22.26
N CYS A 142 -2.85 11.75 -21.39
CA CYS A 142 -3.78 12.88 -21.44
C CYS A 142 -3.09 14.14 -20.91
N LYS A 143 -2.99 15.19 -21.74
CA LYS A 143 -2.39 16.48 -21.38
C LYS A 143 -3.11 17.22 -20.26
N VAL A 144 -4.41 16.92 -20.08
CA VAL A 144 -5.25 17.60 -19.07
C VAL A 144 -5.03 17.03 -17.67
N CYS A 145 -5.13 15.68 -17.51
CA CYS A 145 -5.08 15.05 -16.19
C CYS A 145 -3.88 14.13 -15.96
N GLY A 146 -3.02 13.92 -16.95
CA GLY A 146 -1.86 13.05 -16.86
C GLY A 146 -2.17 11.55 -16.95
N TYR A 147 -3.42 11.14 -17.17
CA TYR A 147 -3.81 9.72 -17.31
C TYR A 147 -2.98 9.04 -18.41
N LEU A 148 -2.49 7.84 -18.11
CA LEU A 148 -1.72 7.01 -19.03
C LEU A 148 -2.51 5.80 -19.50
N CYS A 149 -2.38 5.45 -20.78
CA CYS A 149 -2.88 4.19 -21.32
C CYS A 149 -1.97 3.62 -22.40
N ALA A 150 -1.75 2.31 -22.42
CA ALA A 150 -1.00 1.60 -23.44
C ALA A 150 -1.99 0.99 -24.44
N ARG A 151 -2.03 1.49 -25.68
CA ARG A 151 -2.91 1.01 -26.77
C ARG A 151 -2.49 1.59 -28.11
N GLY A 152 -2.90 0.96 -29.21
CA GLY A 152 -2.56 1.39 -30.58
C GLY A 152 -2.92 2.87 -30.84
N GLU A 153 -4.10 3.31 -30.38
CA GLU A 153 -4.58 4.68 -30.47
C GLU A 153 -5.10 5.18 -29.12
N PRO A 154 -5.06 6.51 -28.88
CA PRO A 154 -5.64 7.08 -27.66
C PRO A 154 -7.17 6.93 -27.64
N PRO A 155 -7.80 6.85 -26.45
CA PRO A 155 -9.26 6.76 -26.36
C PRO A 155 -9.93 8.03 -26.89
N GLU A 156 -11.11 7.90 -27.47
CA GLU A 156 -11.91 9.03 -27.96
C GLU A 156 -12.23 10.05 -26.85
N ILE A 157 -12.43 9.55 -25.63
CA ILE A 157 -12.72 10.35 -24.44
C ILE A 157 -11.88 9.82 -23.27
N CYS A 158 -11.20 10.72 -22.57
CA CYS A 158 -10.44 10.37 -21.39
C CYS A 158 -11.37 9.79 -20.31
N PRO A 159 -11.11 8.58 -19.79
CA PRO A 159 -11.98 7.99 -18.75
C PRO A 159 -11.98 8.78 -17.44
N VAL A 160 -10.93 9.57 -17.20
CA VAL A 160 -10.73 10.33 -15.95
C VAL A 160 -11.35 11.73 -16.03
N CYS A 161 -10.91 12.56 -17.00
CA CYS A 161 -11.30 13.98 -17.06
C CYS A 161 -12.26 14.32 -18.21
N LYS A 162 -12.71 13.31 -18.99
CA LYS A 162 -13.62 13.45 -20.12
C LYS A 162 -13.08 14.32 -21.29
N ALA A 163 -11.80 14.65 -21.30
CA ALA A 163 -11.17 15.34 -22.42
C ALA A 163 -11.20 14.48 -23.69
N LYS A 164 -11.32 15.12 -24.86
CA LYS A 164 -11.39 14.46 -26.17
C LYS A 164 -10.01 13.92 -26.60
N LYS A 165 -10.00 13.05 -27.61
CA LYS A 165 -8.82 12.37 -28.20
C LYS A 165 -7.69 13.34 -28.57
N ASP A 166 -7.98 14.53 -29.08
CA ASP A 166 -7.02 15.57 -29.43
C ASP A 166 -6.17 16.07 -28.25
N ARG A 167 -6.59 15.80 -27.03
CA ARG A 167 -5.87 16.12 -25.79
C ARG A 167 -4.91 15.03 -25.34
N PHE A 168 -4.71 13.99 -26.13
CA PHE A 168 -3.70 12.98 -25.87
C PHE A 168 -2.43 13.23 -26.68
N GLU A 169 -1.31 12.89 -26.08
CA GLU A 169 0.01 12.87 -26.72
C GLU A 169 0.64 11.49 -26.58
N LYS A 170 1.49 11.13 -27.52
CA LYS A 170 2.29 9.92 -27.43
C LYS A 170 3.40 10.15 -26.41
N PHE A 171 3.35 9.40 -25.32
CA PHE A 171 4.27 9.55 -24.18
C PHE A 171 5.48 8.61 -24.29
N ILE A 172 5.24 7.36 -24.72
CA ILE A 172 6.28 6.39 -25.01
C ILE A 172 5.97 5.76 -26.36
N SER A 173 6.96 5.74 -27.27
CA SER A 173 6.84 5.10 -28.59
C SER A 173 7.10 3.61 -28.50
N VAL A 174 6.55 2.84 -29.43
CA VAL A 174 6.86 1.41 -29.60
C VAL A 174 8.38 1.24 -29.83
N GLY A 175 8.99 0.30 -29.13
CA GLY A 175 10.42 0.03 -29.23
C GLY A 175 11.33 0.96 -28.42
N ALA A 176 10.79 1.98 -27.74
CA ALA A 176 11.57 2.85 -26.89
C ALA A 176 11.94 2.15 -25.56
N THR A 177 13.16 2.35 -25.09
CA THR A 177 13.54 2.05 -23.71
C THR A 177 12.86 3.04 -22.75
N PHE A 178 12.55 2.61 -21.53
CA PHE A 178 11.85 3.42 -20.53
C PHE A 178 12.66 4.67 -20.12
N SER A 179 12.58 5.73 -20.94
CA SER A 179 13.01 7.07 -20.57
C SER A 179 11.80 7.99 -20.69
N THR A 180 11.25 8.42 -19.57
CA THR A 180 10.06 9.25 -19.55
C THR A 180 10.42 10.70 -19.29
N PRO A 181 9.86 11.67 -20.04
CA PRO A 181 10.14 13.11 -19.84
C PRO A 181 9.52 13.66 -18.55
N LEU A 182 8.62 12.93 -17.92
CA LEU A 182 7.94 13.30 -16.70
C LEU A 182 7.95 12.13 -15.71
N PRO A 183 8.03 12.38 -14.39
CA PRO A 183 7.86 11.34 -13.41
C PRO A 183 6.47 10.70 -13.50
N VAL A 184 6.42 9.39 -13.37
CA VAL A 184 5.18 8.62 -13.35
C VAL A 184 4.84 8.28 -11.90
N TRP A 185 3.62 8.60 -11.50
CA TRP A 185 3.09 8.35 -10.17
C TRP A 185 2.06 7.24 -10.19
N ARG A 186 2.11 6.38 -9.18
CA ARG A 186 1.16 5.29 -8.97
C ARG A 186 0.39 5.51 -7.67
N CYS A 187 -0.93 5.40 -7.73
CA CYS A 187 -1.74 5.31 -6.52
C CYS A 187 -1.59 3.91 -5.90
N LYS A 188 -1.12 3.82 -4.65
CA LYS A 188 -0.91 2.56 -3.93
C LYS A 188 -2.20 1.78 -3.68
N VAL A 189 -3.34 2.47 -3.68
CA VAL A 189 -4.65 1.87 -3.35
C VAL A 189 -5.31 1.23 -4.57
N CYS A 190 -5.38 1.95 -5.71
CA CYS A 190 -6.12 1.47 -6.88
C CYS A 190 -5.25 1.22 -8.12
N GLY A 191 -3.93 1.44 -8.04
CA GLY A 191 -3.03 1.25 -9.18
C GLY A 191 -3.12 2.32 -10.26
N TYR A 192 -3.91 3.39 -10.09
CA TYR A 192 -4.00 4.49 -11.07
C TYR A 192 -2.61 5.07 -11.37
N LEU A 193 -2.28 5.20 -12.65
CA LEU A 193 -1.02 5.77 -13.12
C LEU A 193 -1.25 7.14 -13.76
N CYS A 194 -0.35 8.09 -13.47
CA CYS A 194 -0.31 9.37 -14.15
C CYS A 194 1.11 9.92 -14.30
N ALA A 195 1.40 10.57 -15.45
CA ALA A 195 2.67 11.24 -15.72
C ALA A 195 2.50 12.75 -15.54
N ARG A 196 3.12 13.31 -14.51
CA ARG A 196 3.09 14.75 -14.19
C ARG A 196 4.16 15.08 -13.14
N ASN A 197 4.53 16.36 -13.01
CA ASN A 197 5.58 16.78 -12.09
C ASN A 197 5.31 16.39 -10.65
N GLU A 198 4.04 16.47 -10.21
CA GLU A 198 3.60 16.06 -8.87
C GLU A 198 2.36 15.16 -8.96
N PRO A 199 2.15 14.27 -7.99
CA PRO A 199 0.92 13.47 -7.94
C PRO A 199 -0.29 14.37 -7.69
N PRO A 200 -1.50 13.96 -8.12
CA PRO A 200 -2.73 14.73 -7.87
C PRO A 200 -3.03 14.78 -6.38
N GLU A 201 -3.60 15.88 -5.89
CA GLU A 201 -4.00 16.05 -4.49
C GLU A 201 -4.99 14.98 -4.02
N ILE A 202 -5.86 14.54 -4.94
CA ILE A 202 -6.85 13.50 -4.71
C ILE A 202 -6.83 12.54 -5.89
N CYS A 203 -6.76 11.24 -5.64
CA CYS A 203 -6.85 10.22 -6.68
C CYS A 203 -8.20 10.32 -7.41
N PRO A 204 -8.22 10.46 -8.75
CA PRO A 204 -9.47 10.61 -9.50
C PRO A 204 -10.32 9.33 -9.49
N ILE A 205 -9.72 8.17 -9.20
CA ILE A 205 -10.38 6.87 -9.19
C ILE A 205 -10.92 6.54 -7.79
N CYS A 206 -10.03 6.40 -6.79
CA CYS A 206 -10.41 5.93 -5.45
C CYS A 206 -10.51 7.03 -4.39
N LYS A 207 -10.31 8.31 -4.78
CA LYS A 207 -10.49 9.49 -3.94
C LYS A 207 -9.51 9.63 -2.75
N VAL A 208 -8.49 8.79 -2.63
CA VAL A 208 -7.45 8.94 -1.61
C VAL A 208 -6.57 10.17 -1.86
N LYS A 209 -5.96 10.69 -0.81
CA LYS A 209 -5.11 11.88 -0.83
C LYS A 209 -3.74 11.60 -1.48
N LYS A 210 -3.00 12.66 -1.80
CA LYS A 210 -1.68 12.70 -2.43
C LYS A 210 -0.63 11.82 -1.74
N ASP A 211 -0.68 11.69 -0.44
CA ASP A 211 0.23 10.87 0.38
C ASP A 211 0.18 9.37 0.04
N ARG A 212 -0.88 8.93 -0.63
CA ARG A 212 -1.04 7.55 -1.10
C ARG A 212 -0.47 7.31 -2.51
N PHE A 213 0.27 8.26 -3.04
CA PHE A 213 0.98 8.08 -4.29
C PHE A 213 2.46 7.78 -4.05
N GLU A 214 3.03 6.98 -4.93
CA GLU A 214 4.47 6.70 -4.99
C GLU A 214 5.01 7.02 -6.38
N ARG A 215 6.29 7.33 -6.46
CA ARG A 215 6.97 7.45 -7.75
C ARG A 215 7.16 6.04 -8.31
N PHE A 216 6.65 5.83 -9.53
CA PHE A 216 6.66 4.52 -10.20
C PHE A 216 7.78 4.41 -11.24
N LEU A 217 8.07 5.52 -11.95
CA LEU A 217 9.18 5.68 -12.90
C LEU A 217 9.78 7.08 -12.77
#